data_bbb8a3a3913a5b806562dfd9656f337c
#
_entry.id   bbb8a3a3913a5b806562dfd9656f337c
#
_cell.length_a   1.000
_cell.length_b   1.000
_cell.length_c   1.000
_cell.angle_alpha   90.00
_cell.angle_beta   90.00
_cell.angle_gamma   90.00
#
_symmetry.space_group_name_H-M   'P 1'
#
loop_
_entity.id
_entity.type
_entity.pdbx_description
1 polymer ?
#
loop_
_entity_poly.entity_id
_entity_poly.type
_entity_poly.pdbx_seq_one_letter_code
_entity_poly.pdbx_strand_id
1 'polypeptide(L)'
;GSITKERSWWDLNRYHLDISVKPEEKFISGSNKISYTVLKSHDLMQIDLQTPLILTKAIQDNSELEIIHDGNAHFIKLKKKQNVGSKEELIVYYEGNPRVAVRAPWDGGISWEKDKNGNHFIASSCQGLGASVWWPNKDHMYDEPESMLMSVNVPKGLTNVSNGRLVKID
;
A
#
# COMPACT_ATOMS: atom_id res chain seq x y z
N GLY A 1 -13.50 -4.98 6.01
CA GLY A 1 -14.05 -6.08 5.20
C GLY A 1 -13.98 -7.42 5.91
N SER A 2 -14.59 -8.46 5.32
CA SER A 2 -14.50 -9.82 5.85
C SER A 2 -13.15 -10.45 5.49
N ILE A 3 -12.71 -11.42 6.28
CA ILE A 3 -11.56 -12.23 5.91
C ILE A 3 -11.96 -13.20 4.80
N THR A 4 -11.48 -12.97 3.60
CA THR A 4 -11.69 -13.86 2.44
C THR A 4 -10.71 -15.05 2.49
N LYS A 5 -10.98 -16.10 1.72
CA LYS A 5 -10.03 -17.20 1.58
C LYS A 5 -8.73 -16.75 0.89
N GLU A 6 -8.80 -15.73 0.02
CA GLU A 6 -7.67 -15.14 -0.69
C GLU A 6 -6.78 -14.27 0.21
N ARG A 7 -7.29 -13.83 1.38
CA ARG A 7 -6.52 -13.15 2.44
C ARG A 7 -6.04 -14.12 3.52
N SER A 8 -6.79 -15.17 3.84
CA SER A 8 -6.57 -16.00 5.04
C SER A 8 -5.50 -17.07 4.89
N TRP A 9 -4.94 -17.30 3.70
CA TRP A 9 -3.97 -18.37 3.44
C TRP A 9 -2.53 -17.94 3.68
N TRP A 10 -2.27 -16.66 3.90
CA TRP A 10 -0.95 -16.09 4.13
C TRP A 10 -0.95 -15.17 5.35
N ASP A 11 0.17 -15.13 6.05
CA ASP A 11 0.46 -14.34 7.22
C ASP A 11 1.43 -13.24 6.85
N LEU A 12 1.11 -12.01 7.20
CA LEU A 12 1.88 -10.83 6.84
C LEU A 12 3.08 -10.66 7.77
N ASN A 13 4.30 -10.68 7.24
CA ASN A 13 5.49 -10.46 8.05
C ASN A 13 6.00 -9.02 7.94
N ARG A 14 6.07 -8.47 6.73
CA ARG A 14 6.67 -7.15 6.51
C ARG A 14 6.13 -6.44 5.30
N TYR A 15 6.04 -5.11 5.42
CA TYR A 15 5.93 -4.20 4.30
C TYR A 15 7.21 -3.41 4.08
N HIS A 16 7.60 -3.21 2.82
CA HIS A 16 8.52 -2.15 2.42
C HIS A 16 7.81 -1.29 1.39
N LEU A 17 7.30 -0.16 1.85
CA LEU A 17 6.57 0.80 1.05
C LEU A 17 7.54 1.86 0.52
N ASP A 18 7.60 2.02 -0.79
CA ASP A 18 8.35 3.05 -1.49
C ASP A 18 7.35 3.96 -2.22
N ILE A 19 7.37 5.26 -1.92
CA ILE A 19 6.40 6.23 -2.43
C ILE A 19 7.09 7.47 -2.95
N SER A 20 6.66 7.94 -4.11
CA SER A 20 6.93 9.28 -4.65
C SER A 20 5.67 10.14 -4.58
N VAL A 21 5.82 11.35 -4.06
CA VAL A 21 4.73 12.32 -3.91
C VAL A 21 4.96 13.50 -4.83
N LYS A 22 3.96 13.83 -5.66
CA LYS A 22 3.95 14.99 -6.56
C LYS A 22 2.84 15.95 -6.16
N PRO A 23 3.13 16.92 -5.28
CA PRO A 23 2.10 17.79 -4.68
C PRO A 23 1.31 18.62 -5.69
N GLU A 24 1.98 19.16 -6.70
CA GLU A 24 1.31 20.03 -7.71
C GLU A 24 0.30 19.25 -8.55
N GLU A 25 0.57 17.96 -8.78
CA GLU A 25 -0.32 17.06 -9.52
C GLU A 25 -1.34 16.37 -8.60
N LYS A 26 -1.21 16.51 -7.28
CA LYS A 26 -1.92 15.72 -6.25
C LYS A 26 -1.83 14.22 -6.53
N PHE A 27 -0.67 13.78 -6.94
CA PHE A 27 -0.42 12.44 -7.46
C PHE A 27 0.60 11.70 -6.57
N ILE A 28 0.38 10.40 -6.41
CA ILE A 28 1.33 9.50 -5.77
C ILE A 28 1.60 8.30 -6.69
N SER A 29 2.80 7.76 -6.60
CA SER A 29 3.17 6.50 -7.24
C SER A 29 4.18 5.77 -6.37
N GLY A 30 4.23 4.46 -6.50
CA GLY A 30 5.19 3.70 -5.72
C GLY A 30 5.02 2.20 -5.85
N SER A 31 5.65 1.51 -4.90
CA SER A 31 5.54 0.06 -4.76
C SER A 31 5.44 -0.35 -3.30
N ASN A 32 4.81 -1.47 -3.05
CA ASN A 32 4.85 -2.15 -1.77
C ASN A 32 5.42 -3.56 -1.95
N LYS A 33 6.53 -3.84 -1.30
CA LYS A 33 7.08 -5.18 -1.19
C LYS A 33 6.51 -5.84 0.07
N ILE A 34 5.80 -6.92 -0.14
CA ILE A 34 5.05 -7.67 0.86
C ILE A 34 5.80 -8.96 1.13
N SER A 35 6.37 -9.11 2.33
CA SER A 35 6.96 -10.38 2.77
C SER A 35 5.94 -11.12 3.63
N TYR A 36 5.72 -12.40 3.36
CA TYR A 36 4.68 -13.17 4.02
C TYR A 36 5.07 -14.64 4.22
N THR A 37 4.38 -15.31 5.15
CA THR A 37 4.49 -16.74 5.40
C THR A 37 3.23 -17.44 4.91
N VAL A 38 3.38 -18.55 4.21
CA VAL A 38 2.27 -19.34 3.68
C VAL A 38 1.65 -20.20 4.76
N LEU A 39 0.38 -19.97 5.09
CA LEU A 39 -0.38 -20.75 6.08
C LEU A 39 -1.14 -21.93 5.46
N LYS A 40 -1.63 -21.73 4.22
CA LYS A 40 -2.35 -22.77 3.46
C LYS A 40 -1.94 -22.69 1.99
N SER A 41 -1.84 -23.83 1.32
CA SER A 41 -1.48 -23.86 -0.10
C SER A 41 -2.55 -23.19 -0.94
N HIS A 42 -2.19 -22.09 -1.61
CA HIS A 42 -3.06 -21.29 -2.47
C HIS A 42 -2.24 -20.58 -3.56
N ASP A 43 -2.91 -20.09 -4.59
CA ASP A 43 -2.31 -19.40 -5.74
C ASP A 43 -3.03 -18.10 -6.14
N LEU A 44 -4.03 -17.68 -5.36
CA LEU A 44 -4.72 -16.42 -5.57
C LEU A 44 -4.62 -15.57 -4.30
N MET A 45 -3.99 -14.39 -4.41
CA MET A 45 -3.77 -13.47 -3.29
C MET A 45 -4.60 -12.21 -3.47
N GLN A 46 -5.35 -11.82 -2.45
CA GLN A 46 -6.05 -10.56 -2.44
C GLN A 46 -5.20 -9.46 -1.81
N ILE A 47 -5.06 -8.34 -2.53
CA ILE A 47 -4.49 -7.07 -2.08
C ILE A 47 -5.57 -6.00 -2.26
N ASP A 48 -5.65 -5.09 -1.32
CA ASP A 48 -6.66 -4.03 -1.32
C ASP A 48 -6.02 -2.68 -1.65
N LEU A 49 -6.65 -1.96 -2.55
CA LEU A 49 -6.30 -0.59 -2.92
C LEU A 49 -7.56 0.12 -3.40
N GLN A 50 -7.89 1.24 -2.76
CA GLN A 50 -9.13 1.94 -3.09
C GLN A 50 -8.98 2.85 -4.29
N THR A 51 -10.03 2.87 -5.12
CA THR A 51 -10.14 3.87 -6.18
C THR A 51 -10.10 5.29 -5.59
N PRO A 52 -9.52 6.26 -6.32
CA PRO A 52 -9.11 6.22 -7.72
C PRO A 52 -7.66 5.77 -7.97
N LEU A 53 -6.95 5.24 -6.96
CA LEU A 53 -5.64 4.64 -7.18
C LEU A 53 -5.75 3.35 -8.00
N ILE A 54 -4.71 3.04 -8.76
CA ILE A 54 -4.64 1.91 -9.68
C ILE A 54 -3.47 1.02 -9.29
N LEU A 55 -3.73 -0.27 -9.10
CA LEU A 55 -2.70 -1.30 -9.00
C LEU A 55 -2.25 -1.66 -10.41
N THR A 56 -1.03 -1.27 -10.77
CA THR A 56 -0.55 -1.31 -12.16
C THR A 56 0.20 -2.58 -12.50
N LYS A 57 0.87 -3.19 -11.51
CA LYS A 57 1.75 -4.33 -11.74
C LYS A 57 1.97 -5.12 -10.46
N ALA A 58 2.12 -6.44 -10.60
CA ALA A 58 2.55 -7.34 -9.54
C ALA A 58 3.69 -8.23 -10.01
N ILE A 59 4.72 -8.43 -9.17
CA ILE A 59 5.90 -9.23 -9.50
C ILE A 59 6.20 -10.20 -8.35
N GLN A 60 6.43 -11.46 -8.68
CA GLN A 60 7.01 -12.47 -7.80
C GLN A 60 8.06 -13.28 -8.59
N ASP A 61 9.21 -13.59 -7.98
CA ASP A 61 10.29 -14.38 -8.58
C ASP A 61 10.72 -13.84 -9.98
N ASN A 62 10.88 -12.52 -10.10
CA ASN A 62 11.17 -11.82 -11.35
C ASN A 62 10.15 -12.03 -12.49
N SER A 63 8.97 -12.54 -12.16
CA SER A 63 7.89 -12.75 -13.12
C SER A 63 6.73 -11.82 -12.85
N GLU A 64 6.22 -11.18 -13.89
CA GLU A 64 4.98 -10.42 -13.83
C GLU A 64 3.79 -11.36 -13.71
N LEU A 65 2.84 -10.98 -12.88
CA LEU A 65 1.65 -11.74 -12.53
C LEU A 65 0.39 -11.09 -13.06
N GLU A 66 -0.60 -11.91 -13.34
CA GLU A 66 -1.95 -11.47 -13.71
C GLU A 66 -2.64 -10.83 -12.49
N ILE A 67 -3.26 -9.67 -12.71
CA ILE A 67 -4.06 -8.96 -11.72
C ILE A 67 -5.50 -8.92 -12.21
N ILE A 68 -6.42 -9.39 -11.38
CA ILE A 68 -7.87 -9.31 -11.61
C ILE A 68 -8.40 -8.22 -10.70
N HIS A 69 -8.97 -7.16 -11.28
CA HIS A 69 -9.51 -6.03 -10.55
C HIS A 69 -11.01 -6.24 -10.26
N ASP A 70 -11.40 -6.08 -8.99
CA ASP A 70 -12.79 -6.13 -8.56
C ASP A 70 -13.05 -5.01 -7.52
N GLY A 71 -13.39 -3.84 -8.01
CA GLY A 71 -13.54 -2.64 -7.19
C GLY A 71 -12.24 -2.30 -6.44
N ASN A 72 -12.28 -2.33 -5.12
CA ASN A 72 -11.12 -2.07 -4.26
C ASN A 72 -10.32 -3.33 -3.91
N ALA A 73 -10.79 -4.51 -4.31
CA ALA A 73 -10.08 -5.77 -4.17
C ALA A 73 -9.36 -6.13 -5.47
N HIS A 74 -8.09 -6.49 -5.35
CA HIS A 74 -7.27 -6.89 -6.49
C HIS A 74 -6.75 -8.30 -6.22
N PHE A 75 -7.05 -9.23 -7.12
CA PHE A 75 -6.65 -10.62 -6.99
C PHE A 75 -5.44 -10.88 -7.87
N ILE A 76 -4.33 -11.24 -7.24
CA ILE A 76 -3.06 -11.54 -7.91
C ILE A 76 -2.93 -13.04 -8.04
N LYS A 77 -2.84 -13.52 -9.28
CA LYS A 77 -2.72 -14.94 -9.59
C LYS A 77 -1.24 -15.34 -9.64
N LEU A 78 -0.82 -16.08 -8.65
CA LEU A 78 0.55 -16.59 -8.56
C LEU A 78 0.80 -17.67 -9.61
N LYS A 79 2.04 -17.84 -10.04
CA LYS A 79 2.42 -18.83 -11.08
C LYS A 79 2.16 -20.28 -10.65
N LYS A 80 2.19 -20.55 -9.34
CA LYS A 80 1.96 -21.87 -8.74
C LYS A 80 1.40 -21.71 -7.33
N LYS A 81 0.76 -22.76 -6.85
CA LYS A 81 0.37 -22.85 -5.44
C LYS A 81 1.60 -22.79 -4.55
N GLN A 82 1.52 -21.98 -3.52
CA GLN A 82 2.61 -21.80 -2.56
C GLN A 82 2.65 -22.96 -1.56
N ASN A 83 3.85 -23.28 -1.06
CA ASN A 83 4.05 -24.35 -0.08
C ASN A 83 3.81 -23.83 1.33
N VAL A 84 3.07 -24.58 2.14
CA VAL A 84 2.84 -24.23 3.55
C VAL A 84 4.16 -24.09 4.30
N GLY A 85 4.30 -23.02 5.07
CA GLY A 85 5.49 -22.69 5.84
C GLY A 85 6.59 -21.97 5.05
N SER A 86 6.49 -21.82 3.71
CA SER A 86 7.46 -21.02 2.98
C SER A 86 7.31 -19.52 3.28
N LYS A 87 8.44 -18.82 3.24
CA LYS A 87 8.49 -17.36 3.29
C LYS A 87 8.69 -16.84 1.88
N GLU A 88 7.80 -15.97 1.47
CA GLU A 88 7.70 -15.49 0.10
C GLU A 88 7.68 -13.97 0.06
N GLU A 89 7.94 -13.38 -1.12
CA GLU A 89 7.84 -11.94 -1.35
C GLU A 89 7.02 -11.66 -2.60
N LEU A 90 6.16 -10.67 -2.53
CA LEU A 90 5.40 -10.11 -3.64
C LEU A 90 5.66 -8.60 -3.70
N ILE A 91 5.89 -8.06 -4.90
CA ILE A 91 6.00 -6.62 -5.11
C ILE A 91 4.81 -6.18 -5.94
N VAL A 92 4.07 -5.19 -5.44
CA VAL A 92 2.96 -4.56 -6.15
C VAL A 92 3.28 -3.09 -6.42
N TYR A 93 2.96 -2.61 -7.61
CA TYR A 93 3.15 -1.22 -8.03
C TYR A 93 1.80 -0.55 -8.20
N TYR A 94 1.75 0.73 -7.86
CA TYR A 94 0.51 1.49 -7.92
C TYR A 94 0.76 2.96 -8.18
N GLU A 95 -0.27 3.64 -8.65
CA GLU A 95 -0.22 5.09 -8.88
C GLU A 95 -1.62 5.70 -8.97
N GLY A 96 -1.67 7.01 -8.94
CA GLY A 96 -2.89 7.78 -9.21
C GLY A 96 -3.03 9.01 -8.33
N ASN A 97 -4.19 9.64 -8.45
CA ASN A 97 -4.60 10.75 -7.61
C ASN A 97 -5.45 10.18 -6.47
N PRO A 98 -4.91 10.05 -5.26
CA PRO A 98 -5.66 9.44 -4.17
C PRO A 98 -6.88 10.27 -3.80
N ARG A 99 -7.88 9.64 -3.18
CA ARG A 99 -9.04 10.33 -2.63
C ARG A 99 -8.60 11.52 -1.78
N VAL A 100 -9.19 12.66 -2.01
CA VAL A 100 -8.97 13.86 -1.18
C VAL A 100 -9.87 13.79 0.05
N ALA A 101 -9.31 14.03 1.23
CA ALA A 101 -10.07 14.14 2.45
C ALA A 101 -10.93 15.43 2.44
N VAL A 102 -12.21 15.31 2.80
CA VAL A 102 -13.16 16.44 2.82
C VAL A 102 -13.22 17.07 4.22
N ARG A 103 -13.08 16.26 5.26
CA ARG A 103 -13.17 16.65 6.67
C ARG A 103 -12.06 16.00 7.50
N ALA A 104 -10.82 16.19 7.05
CA ALA A 104 -9.66 15.63 7.74
C ALA A 104 -9.62 16.06 9.21
N PRO A 105 -9.20 15.19 10.14
CA PRO A 105 -8.75 13.80 9.93
C PRO A 105 -9.87 12.76 10.02
N TRP A 106 -11.14 13.18 10.04
CA TRP A 106 -12.31 12.33 10.36
C TRP A 106 -12.81 11.48 9.19
N ASP A 107 -12.42 11.81 7.97
CA ASP A 107 -12.66 11.00 6.79
C ASP A 107 -11.34 10.58 6.14
N GLY A 108 -11.32 9.45 5.45
CA GLY A 108 -10.12 8.95 4.79
C GLY A 108 -9.77 9.72 3.52
N GLY A 109 -8.48 9.83 3.25
CA GLY A 109 -7.95 10.49 2.06
C GLY A 109 -6.67 11.26 2.31
N ILE A 110 -6.22 11.98 1.30
CA ILE A 110 -5.04 12.85 1.38
C ILE A 110 -5.50 14.31 1.42
N SER A 111 -4.95 15.07 2.37
CA SER A 111 -5.06 16.53 2.40
C SER A 111 -3.92 17.13 1.60
N TRP A 112 -4.25 18.00 0.67
CA TRP A 112 -3.30 18.71 -0.21
C TRP A 112 -3.41 20.21 0.04
N GLU A 113 -2.81 20.65 1.14
CA GLU A 113 -2.91 22.03 1.60
C GLU A 113 -1.61 22.80 1.38
N LYS A 114 -1.64 24.11 1.63
CA LYS A 114 -0.46 24.97 1.68
C LYS A 114 -0.43 25.71 3.01
N ASP A 115 0.75 25.90 3.56
CA ASP A 115 0.95 26.74 4.73
C ASP A 115 0.80 28.23 4.40
N LYS A 116 0.89 29.11 5.41
CA LYS A 116 0.78 30.56 5.23
C LYS A 116 1.89 31.19 4.36
N ASN A 117 2.97 30.44 4.10
CA ASN A 117 4.07 30.87 3.23
C ASN A 117 3.96 30.28 1.82
N GLY A 118 2.90 29.52 1.54
CA GLY A 118 2.67 28.87 0.26
C GLY A 118 3.36 27.52 0.08
N ASN A 119 4.04 26.99 1.11
CA ASN A 119 4.66 25.66 1.04
C ASN A 119 3.60 24.57 1.15
N HIS A 120 3.82 23.45 0.45
CA HIS A 120 2.92 22.32 0.54
C HIS A 120 2.89 21.70 1.93
N PHE A 121 1.70 21.36 2.38
CA PHE A 121 1.41 20.56 3.55
C PHE A 121 0.51 19.38 3.11
N ILE A 122 1.04 18.17 3.18
CA ILE A 122 0.37 16.96 2.71
C ILE A 122 0.21 16.03 3.90
N ALA A 123 -0.99 15.52 4.12
CA ALA A 123 -1.27 14.59 5.21
C ALA A 123 -2.20 13.47 4.76
N SER A 124 -1.94 12.26 5.21
CA SER A 124 -2.82 11.11 5.01
C SER A 124 -3.74 10.91 6.21
N SER A 125 -4.99 10.58 5.96
CA SER A 125 -5.99 10.18 6.95
C SER A 125 -6.58 8.84 6.52
N CYS A 126 -6.66 7.87 7.44
CA CYS A 126 -7.15 6.53 7.13
C CYS A 126 -8.34 6.11 7.99
N GLN A 127 -8.81 6.98 8.90
CA GLN A 127 -9.88 6.65 9.83
C GLN A 127 -11.15 6.22 9.10
N GLY A 128 -11.67 5.06 9.48
CA GLY A 128 -12.87 4.47 8.92
C GLY A 128 -12.73 3.81 7.55
N LEU A 129 -11.70 4.14 6.77
CA LEU A 129 -11.48 3.59 5.42
C LEU A 129 -10.34 2.57 5.31
N GLY A 130 -9.42 2.55 6.27
CA GLY A 130 -8.23 1.72 6.20
C GLY A 130 -7.09 2.33 5.38
N ALA A 131 -5.91 1.73 5.45
CA ALA A 131 -4.70 2.23 4.78
C ALA A 131 -4.74 2.04 3.25
N SER A 132 -5.59 1.17 2.75
CA SER A 132 -5.79 0.95 1.32
C SER A 132 -6.31 2.18 0.57
N VAL A 133 -6.72 3.23 1.28
CA VAL A 133 -7.10 4.53 0.70
C VAL A 133 -5.94 5.24 0.01
N TRP A 134 -4.68 4.88 0.32
CA TRP A 134 -3.52 5.56 -0.27
C TRP A 134 -2.31 4.66 -0.60
N TRP A 135 -2.32 3.37 -0.23
CA TRP A 135 -1.32 2.39 -0.65
C TRP A 135 -1.86 0.96 -0.61
N PRO A 136 -1.38 0.04 -1.48
CA PRO A 136 -1.88 -1.33 -1.55
C PRO A 136 -1.40 -2.18 -0.38
N ASN A 137 -2.32 -2.85 0.31
CA ASN A 137 -2.02 -3.68 1.48
C ASN A 137 -3.07 -4.78 1.70
N LYS A 138 -2.88 -5.57 2.75
CA LYS A 138 -3.88 -6.49 3.29
C LYS A 138 -4.74 -5.71 4.29
N ASP A 139 -5.81 -5.08 3.81
CA ASP A 139 -6.63 -4.19 4.63
C ASP A 139 -7.63 -4.97 5.49
N HIS A 140 -7.11 -5.59 6.54
CA HIS A 140 -7.89 -6.34 7.51
C HIS A 140 -7.25 -6.29 8.90
N MET A 141 -8.05 -6.02 9.94
CA MET A 141 -7.59 -5.78 11.30
C MET A 141 -7.01 -7.01 12.03
N TYR A 142 -7.16 -8.21 11.49
CA TYR A 142 -6.72 -9.42 12.19
C TYR A 142 -5.24 -9.77 11.94
N ASP A 143 -4.60 -9.11 11.00
CA ASP A 143 -3.24 -9.43 10.56
C ASP A 143 -2.41 -8.15 10.46
N GLU A 144 -1.41 -8.02 11.31
CA GLU A 144 -0.53 -6.86 11.38
C GLU A 144 0.91 -7.27 11.03
N PRO A 145 1.67 -6.41 10.32
CA PRO A 145 3.07 -6.72 10.00
C PRO A 145 3.95 -6.71 11.26
N GLU A 146 4.89 -7.63 11.36
CA GLU A 146 5.94 -7.61 12.39
C GLU A 146 6.84 -6.37 12.28
N SER A 147 7.00 -5.85 11.07
CA SER A 147 7.81 -4.66 10.78
C SER A 147 7.37 -3.97 9.49
N MET A 148 7.69 -2.67 9.41
CA MET A 148 7.48 -1.88 8.20
C MET A 148 8.67 -0.97 7.96
N LEU A 149 9.11 -0.88 6.70
CA LEU A 149 10.00 0.16 6.20
C LEU A 149 9.21 1.06 5.26
N MET A 150 9.36 2.37 5.44
CA MET A 150 8.73 3.36 4.58
C MET A 150 9.81 4.27 4.00
N SER A 151 9.90 4.31 2.69
CA SER A 151 10.74 5.22 1.91
C SER A 151 9.83 6.22 1.20
N VAL A 152 10.00 7.52 1.48
CA VAL A 152 9.14 8.54 0.88
C VAL A 152 10.00 9.58 0.16
N ASN A 153 9.85 9.65 -1.14
CA ASN A 153 10.46 10.65 -2.00
C ASN A 153 9.53 11.85 -2.13
N VAL A 154 9.99 13.00 -1.65
CA VAL A 154 9.27 14.27 -1.71
C VAL A 154 10.10 15.33 -2.43
N PRO A 155 9.49 16.34 -3.04
CA PRO A 155 10.21 17.47 -3.65
C PRO A 155 11.14 18.16 -2.67
N LYS A 156 12.22 18.74 -3.20
CA LYS A 156 13.17 19.54 -2.42
C LYS A 156 12.43 20.62 -1.62
N GLY A 157 12.77 20.75 -0.35
CA GLY A 157 12.17 21.71 0.58
C GLY A 157 11.03 21.13 1.42
N LEU A 158 10.56 19.92 1.10
CA LEU A 158 9.65 19.18 1.97
C LEU A 158 10.40 18.14 2.81
N THR A 159 9.83 17.80 3.94
CA THR A 159 10.34 16.76 4.83
C THR A 159 9.23 15.76 5.11
N ASN A 160 9.52 14.47 4.92
CA ASN A 160 8.59 13.43 5.33
C ASN A 160 8.62 13.24 6.85
N VAL A 161 7.44 13.21 7.45
CA VAL A 161 7.24 12.84 8.86
C VAL A 161 6.27 11.66 8.90
N SER A 162 6.75 10.52 9.35
CA SER A 162 6.00 9.26 9.41
C SER A 162 6.13 8.63 10.80
N ASN A 163 5.29 7.63 11.06
CA ASN A 163 5.44 6.78 12.23
C ASN A 163 6.75 5.98 12.17
N GLY A 164 7.27 5.61 13.35
CA GLY A 164 8.48 4.82 13.44
C GLY A 164 9.74 5.68 13.71
N ARG A 165 10.89 5.13 13.41
CA ARG A 165 12.20 5.78 13.61
C ARG A 165 12.79 6.17 12.27
N LEU A 166 13.31 7.39 12.17
CA LEU A 166 14.08 7.82 11.01
C LEU A 166 15.33 6.95 10.88
N VAL A 167 15.51 6.36 9.73
CA VAL A 167 16.66 5.49 9.40
C VAL A 167 17.71 6.29 8.63
N LYS A 168 17.28 7.05 7.60
CA LYS A 168 18.17 7.79 6.70
C LYS A 168 17.43 8.91 5.98
N ILE A 169 18.16 9.95 5.62
CA ILE A 169 17.75 10.99 4.66
C ILE A 169 18.82 11.01 3.55
N ASP A 170 18.40 10.95 2.31
CA ASP A 170 19.26 11.05 1.12
C ASP A 170 19.15 12.42 0.47
#